data_dd30507a133146343963e025a095c387
#
_entry.id   dd30507a133146343963e025a095c387
#
_cell.length_a   1.000
_cell.length_b   1.000
_cell.length_c   1.000
_cell.angle_alpha   90.00
_cell.angle_beta   90.00
_cell.angle_gamma   90.00
#
_symmetry.space_group_name_H-M   'P 1'
#
loop_
_entity.id
_entity.type
_entity.pdbx_description
1 polymer ?
#
loop_
_entity_poly.entity_id
_entity_poly.type
_entity_poly.pdbx_seq_one_letter_code
_entity_poly.pdbx_strand_id
1 'polypeptide(L)'
;SRNEMALKVIVYFVTAPNEREAVLKGADYFYVPPSGDVLVNPEATMGLAKIMHLLGISWTMSSKCFDGANYGLFTGDDAAMKADNKAYIEEAKRLKIKHMIPGECGHAYRIFKYMMEKQQWWGDLPFDIANVLEFTAGLIKKGAIKLDKIRNPNPVTYHDPCNFGRSCGIVEEPRIIMKAACADYREMTPSGSKNWCCGGGGGLSAMDTILDFRMNVAGKKKTEQIKETGATFVAAPCANCKRQLTQLMEHHKMDVKIGGVHDMVFNAIIL
;
A
#
# COMPACT_ATOMS: atom_id res chain seq x y z
N SER A 1 19.31 -4.83 -11.84
CA SER A 1 19.50 -3.53 -11.16
C SER A 1 18.12 -2.87 -10.91
N ARG A 2 18.03 -1.88 -9.99
CA ARG A 2 16.77 -1.12 -9.74
C ARG A 2 16.19 -0.52 -11.03
N ASN A 3 17.06 -0.07 -11.95
CA ASN A 3 16.63 0.49 -13.25
C ASN A 3 16.06 -0.57 -14.19
N GLU A 4 16.60 -1.77 -14.19
CA GLU A 4 16.03 -2.89 -14.97
C GLU A 4 14.67 -3.34 -14.45
N MET A 5 14.48 -3.31 -13.13
CA MET A 5 13.22 -3.69 -12.52
C MET A 5 12.15 -2.61 -12.72
N ALA A 6 12.52 -1.32 -12.60
CA ALA A 6 11.66 -0.20 -12.95
C ALA A 6 11.25 -0.24 -14.44
N LEU A 7 12.19 -0.57 -15.34
CA LEU A 7 11.90 -0.73 -16.77
C LEU A 7 10.97 -1.92 -17.02
N LYS A 8 11.15 -3.05 -16.33
CA LYS A 8 10.26 -4.21 -16.39
C LYS A 8 8.87 -3.89 -15.86
N VAL A 9 8.77 -3.09 -14.78
CA VAL A 9 7.49 -2.60 -14.26
C VAL A 9 6.81 -1.69 -15.28
N ILE A 10 7.53 -0.73 -15.85
CA ILE A 10 6.99 0.16 -16.89
C ILE A 10 6.54 -0.65 -18.12
N VAL A 11 7.36 -1.58 -18.60
CA VAL A 11 7.00 -2.45 -19.72
C VAL A 11 5.80 -3.33 -19.36
N TYR A 12 5.76 -3.88 -18.16
CA TYR A 12 4.63 -4.66 -17.67
C TYR A 12 3.34 -3.82 -17.60
N PHE A 13 3.41 -2.57 -17.11
CA PHE A 13 2.27 -1.66 -17.09
C PHE A 13 1.82 -1.17 -18.46
N VAL A 14 2.74 -1.05 -19.41
CA VAL A 14 2.42 -0.70 -20.82
C VAL A 14 1.80 -1.88 -21.56
N THR A 15 2.13 -3.11 -21.16
CA THR A 15 1.66 -4.34 -21.83
C THR A 15 0.62 -5.12 -21.03
N ALA A 16 0.52 -4.87 -19.72
CA ALA A 16 -0.45 -5.54 -18.84
C ALA A 16 -1.81 -4.84 -18.89
N PRO A 17 -2.80 -5.48 -18.35
CA PRO A 17 -4.15 -5.61 -18.89
C PRO A 17 -4.65 -4.33 -19.48
N ASN A 18 -4.77 -4.43 -20.73
CA ASN A 18 -5.07 -3.40 -21.69
C ASN A 18 -6.26 -2.56 -21.19
N GLU A 19 -5.98 -1.34 -20.76
CA GLU A 19 -6.99 -0.35 -20.40
C GLU A 19 -8.06 -0.26 -21.52
N ARG A 20 -7.63 -0.36 -22.78
CA ARG A 20 -8.51 -0.40 -23.94
C ARG A 20 -9.44 -1.60 -23.93
N GLU A 21 -8.97 -2.75 -23.51
CA GLU A 21 -9.80 -3.94 -23.37
C GLU A 21 -10.79 -3.79 -22.21
N ALA A 22 -10.38 -3.20 -21.08
CA ALA A 22 -11.25 -2.89 -19.96
C ALA A 22 -12.37 -1.92 -20.35
N VAL A 23 -12.09 -0.92 -21.17
CA VAL A 23 -13.12 0.00 -21.70
C VAL A 23 -14.20 -0.77 -22.48
N LEU A 24 -13.79 -1.78 -23.24
CA LEU A 24 -14.73 -2.55 -24.07
C LEU A 24 -15.50 -3.59 -23.25
N LYS A 25 -14.77 -4.42 -22.50
CA LYS A 25 -15.30 -5.63 -21.83
C LYS A 25 -15.53 -5.48 -20.34
N GLY A 26 -14.95 -4.46 -19.70
CA GLY A 26 -14.85 -4.33 -18.25
C GLY A 26 -13.62 -5.09 -17.68
N ALA A 27 -13.31 -4.80 -16.42
CA ALA A 27 -12.33 -5.53 -15.62
C ALA A 27 -12.91 -5.79 -14.23
N ASP A 28 -12.46 -6.88 -13.57
CA ASP A 28 -12.91 -7.13 -12.21
C ASP A 28 -12.34 -6.09 -11.25
N TYR A 29 -11.05 -5.77 -11.40
CA TYR A 29 -10.37 -4.83 -10.51
C TYR A 29 -9.78 -3.63 -11.26
N PHE A 30 -10.01 -2.43 -10.70
CA PHE A 30 -9.24 -1.23 -11.00
C PHE A 30 -8.19 -1.05 -9.92
N TYR A 31 -6.93 -1.32 -10.24
CA TYR A 31 -5.80 -1.15 -9.33
C TYR A 31 -5.30 0.30 -9.39
N VAL A 32 -5.24 0.94 -8.21
CA VAL A 32 -4.77 2.32 -8.05
C VAL A 32 -3.52 2.32 -7.16
N PRO A 33 -2.30 2.10 -7.72
CA PRO A 33 -1.08 2.12 -6.94
C PRO A 33 -0.73 3.53 -6.49
N PRO A 34 -0.14 3.71 -5.29
CA PRO A 34 0.48 4.99 -4.94
C PRO A 34 1.73 5.21 -5.80
N SER A 35 2.01 6.47 -6.15
CA SER A 35 3.18 6.83 -6.99
C SER A 35 4.50 6.32 -6.41
N GLY A 36 4.64 6.30 -5.08
CA GLY A 36 5.82 5.74 -4.42
C GLY A 36 6.03 4.25 -4.68
N ASP A 37 4.96 3.47 -4.84
CA ASP A 37 5.05 2.04 -5.14
C ASP A 37 5.31 1.76 -6.62
N VAL A 38 5.12 2.74 -7.48
CA VAL A 38 5.48 2.62 -8.91
C VAL A 38 6.92 3.06 -9.15
N LEU A 39 7.32 4.19 -8.55
CA LEU A 39 8.57 4.87 -8.87
C LEU A 39 9.75 4.45 -7.96
N VAL A 40 9.46 4.07 -6.71
CA VAL A 40 10.49 3.82 -5.68
C VAL A 40 10.50 2.37 -5.20
N ASN A 41 9.34 1.78 -4.95
CA ASN A 41 9.17 0.42 -4.42
C ASN A 41 8.29 -0.44 -5.34
N PRO A 42 8.70 -0.73 -6.58
CA PRO A 42 7.86 -1.43 -7.55
C PRO A 42 7.48 -2.86 -7.14
N GLU A 43 8.25 -3.47 -6.23
CA GLU A 43 8.02 -4.82 -5.72
C GLU A 43 6.63 -4.96 -5.07
N ALA A 44 6.15 -3.92 -4.36
CA ALA A 44 4.81 -3.93 -3.76
C ALA A 44 3.72 -4.05 -4.83
N THR A 45 3.84 -3.26 -5.90
CA THR A 45 2.93 -3.33 -7.05
C THR A 45 3.05 -4.66 -7.79
N MET A 46 4.27 -5.15 -7.98
CA MET A 46 4.54 -6.43 -8.64
C MET A 46 4.00 -7.62 -7.85
N GLY A 47 4.02 -7.53 -6.51
CA GLY A 47 3.46 -8.57 -5.64
C GLY A 47 1.96 -8.77 -5.87
N LEU A 48 1.20 -7.69 -5.92
CA LEU A 48 -0.23 -7.76 -6.22
C LEU A 48 -0.51 -8.20 -7.67
N ALA A 49 0.22 -7.65 -8.63
CA ALA A 49 0.08 -8.01 -10.04
C ALA A 49 0.34 -9.51 -10.26
N LYS A 50 1.35 -10.06 -9.58
CA LYS A 50 1.68 -11.49 -9.63
C LYS A 50 0.55 -12.37 -9.06
N ILE A 51 -0.07 -11.95 -7.96
CA ILE A 51 -1.26 -12.63 -7.40
C ILE A 51 -2.39 -12.65 -8.41
N MET A 52 -2.73 -11.48 -8.97
CA MET A 52 -3.84 -11.37 -9.92
C MET A 52 -3.59 -12.20 -11.19
N HIS A 53 -2.36 -12.17 -11.70
CA HIS A 53 -1.96 -12.98 -12.85
C HIS A 53 -2.07 -14.48 -12.59
N LEU A 54 -1.56 -14.96 -11.45
CA LEU A 54 -1.62 -16.38 -11.07
C LEU A 54 -3.04 -16.92 -10.96
N LEU A 55 -3.95 -16.08 -10.51
CA LEU A 55 -5.35 -16.47 -10.31
C LEU A 55 -6.25 -16.20 -11.52
N GLY A 56 -5.68 -15.67 -12.61
CA GLY A 56 -6.46 -15.30 -13.79
C GLY A 56 -7.49 -14.18 -13.52
N ILE A 57 -7.24 -13.36 -12.49
CA ILE A 57 -8.13 -12.27 -12.14
C ILE A 57 -7.98 -11.14 -13.17
N SER A 58 -9.11 -10.70 -13.72
CA SER A 58 -9.15 -9.57 -14.65
C SER A 58 -8.91 -8.26 -13.88
N TRP A 59 -7.92 -7.50 -14.28
CA TRP A 59 -7.60 -6.22 -13.64
C TRP A 59 -7.03 -5.22 -14.64
N THR A 60 -7.12 -3.95 -14.31
CA THR A 60 -6.55 -2.87 -15.10
C THR A 60 -6.03 -1.73 -14.22
N MET A 61 -5.22 -0.87 -14.81
CA MET A 61 -4.87 0.45 -14.28
C MET A 61 -5.42 1.50 -15.23
N SER A 62 -5.41 2.76 -14.81
CA SER A 62 -5.82 3.87 -15.65
C SER A 62 -4.61 4.72 -16.05
N SER A 63 -4.62 5.17 -17.30
CA SER A 63 -3.70 6.22 -17.78
C SER A 63 -4.07 7.63 -17.31
N LYS A 64 -5.28 7.80 -16.74
CA LYS A 64 -5.83 9.09 -16.32
C LYS A 64 -5.80 9.28 -14.80
N CYS A 65 -6.01 8.20 -14.04
CA CYS A 65 -6.14 8.22 -12.60
C CYS A 65 -5.22 7.17 -11.96
N PHE A 66 -4.19 7.61 -11.27
CA PHE A 66 -3.34 6.79 -10.41
C PHE A 66 -2.97 7.61 -9.17
N ASP A 67 -2.42 6.98 -8.15
CA ASP A 67 -2.02 7.62 -6.89
C ASP A 67 -3.19 8.26 -6.15
N GLY A 68 -4.10 7.49 -5.61
CA GLY A 68 -5.27 7.98 -4.85
C GLY A 68 -4.94 8.84 -3.62
N ALA A 69 -3.79 9.53 -3.61
CA ALA A 69 -3.36 10.45 -2.57
C ALA A 69 -4.13 11.77 -2.66
N ASN A 70 -5.33 11.78 -2.15
CA ASN A 70 -6.16 12.97 -2.06
C ASN A 70 -5.89 13.69 -0.73
N TYR A 71 -5.23 14.84 -0.79
CA TYR A 71 -4.82 15.60 0.39
C TYR A 71 -5.93 16.47 0.99
N GLY A 72 -7.08 16.61 0.34
CA GLY A 72 -8.23 17.37 0.85
C GLY A 72 -8.67 16.95 2.25
N LEU A 73 -8.53 15.65 2.59
CA LEU A 73 -8.80 15.15 3.93
C LEU A 73 -7.94 15.84 5.01
N PHE A 74 -6.67 16.14 4.73
CA PHE A 74 -5.76 16.72 5.72
C PHE A 74 -5.75 18.23 5.73
N THR A 75 -6.15 18.86 4.63
CA THR A 75 -6.29 20.30 4.51
C THR A 75 -7.67 20.80 4.92
N GLY A 76 -8.62 19.90 5.10
CA GLY A 76 -10.03 20.24 5.37
C GLY A 76 -10.75 20.82 4.14
N ASP A 77 -10.24 20.55 2.94
CA ASP A 77 -10.84 21.00 1.68
C ASP A 77 -11.73 19.90 1.09
N ASP A 78 -12.98 19.87 1.55
CA ASP A 78 -13.99 18.92 1.06
C ASP A 78 -14.31 19.09 -0.43
N ALA A 79 -14.20 20.32 -0.96
CA ALA A 79 -14.48 20.58 -2.37
C ALA A 79 -13.40 19.95 -3.26
N ALA A 80 -12.13 20.16 -2.92
CA ALA A 80 -11.02 19.51 -3.62
C ALA A 80 -11.12 17.99 -3.50
N MET A 81 -11.38 17.47 -2.29
CA MET A 81 -11.51 16.02 -2.06
C MET A 81 -12.65 15.40 -2.90
N LYS A 82 -13.79 16.09 -3.01
CA LYS A 82 -14.92 15.65 -3.85
C LYS A 82 -14.57 15.68 -5.33
N ALA A 83 -13.86 16.72 -5.80
CA ALA A 83 -13.47 16.84 -7.20
C ALA A 83 -12.54 15.68 -7.61
N ASP A 84 -11.53 15.36 -6.80
CA ASP A 84 -10.63 14.24 -7.04
C ASP A 84 -11.39 12.91 -7.04
N ASN A 85 -12.22 12.65 -6.01
CA ASN A 85 -13.01 11.43 -5.93
C ASN A 85 -13.93 11.24 -7.14
N LYS A 86 -14.51 12.34 -7.66
CA LYS A 86 -15.34 12.30 -8.85
C LYS A 86 -14.57 11.79 -10.07
N ALA A 87 -13.33 12.23 -10.25
CA ALA A 87 -12.50 11.76 -11.36
C ALA A 87 -12.27 10.22 -11.29
N TYR A 88 -12.00 9.68 -10.10
CA TYR A 88 -11.87 8.23 -9.91
C TYR A 88 -13.18 7.46 -10.14
N ILE A 89 -14.32 8.01 -9.72
CA ILE A 89 -15.64 7.39 -9.96
C ILE A 89 -15.96 7.36 -11.46
N GLU A 90 -15.72 8.45 -12.17
CA GLU A 90 -15.95 8.52 -13.62
C GLU A 90 -15.05 7.54 -14.38
N GLU A 91 -13.78 7.45 -13.96
CA GLU A 91 -12.84 6.52 -14.55
C GLU A 91 -13.22 5.06 -14.28
N ALA A 92 -13.61 4.74 -13.05
CA ALA A 92 -14.09 3.42 -12.66
C ALA A 92 -15.31 2.97 -13.49
N LYS A 93 -16.25 3.89 -13.73
CA LYS A 93 -17.40 3.66 -14.61
C LYS A 93 -16.99 3.46 -16.07
N ARG A 94 -16.02 4.25 -16.57
CA ARG A 94 -15.48 4.11 -17.93
C ARG A 94 -14.83 2.74 -18.13
N LEU A 95 -14.12 2.24 -17.13
CA LEU A 95 -13.43 0.95 -17.12
C LEU A 95 -14.37 -0.23 -16.77
N LYS A 96 -15.64 0.05 -16.45
CA LYS A 96 -16.68 -0.96 -16.11
C LYS A 96 -16.20 -1.96 -15.05
N ILE A 97 -15.55 -1.48 -14.00
CA ILE A 97 -14.97 -2.30 -12.96
C ILE A 97 -16.03 -2.82 -11.96
N LYS A 98 -15.70 -3.91 -11.27
CA LYS A 98 -16.46 -4.42 -10.13
C LYS A 98 -15.89 -3.93 -8.79
N HIS A 99 -14.57 -3.85 -8.71
CA HIS A 99 -13.83 -3.51 -7.50
C HIS A 99 -12.76 -2.47 -7.79
N MET A 100 -12.67 -1.41 -6.98
CA MET A 100 -11.51 -0.52 -6.94
C MET A 100 -10.59 -0.99 -5.80
N ILE A 101 -9.33 -1.22 -6.10
CA ILE A 101 -8.34 -1.66 -5.11
C ILE A 101 -7.15 -0.69 -5.08
N PRO A 102 -7.08 0.24 -4.11
CA PRO A 102 -5.88 1.02 -3.89
C PRO A 102 -4.73 0.12 -3.45
N GLY A 103 -3.52 0.46 -3.87
CA GLY A 103 -2.32 -0.25 -3.45
C GLY A 103 -1.98 -0.05 -1.97
N GLU A 104 -0.72 -0.21 -1.62
CA GLU A 104 -0.24 -0.04 -0.24
C GLU A 104 -0.25 1.44 0.18
N CYS A 105 -1.44 2.00 0.29
CA CYS A 105 -1.67 3.35 0.77
C CYS A 105 -2.91 3.41 1.67
N GLY A 106 -2.69 3.39 2.98
CA GLY A 106 -3.79 3.52 3.94
C GLY A 106 -4.55 4.84 3.82
N HIS A 107 -3.89 5.90 3.34
CA HIS A 107 -4.52 7.19 3.06
C HIS A 107 -5.53 7.06 1.90
N ALA A 108 -5.10 6.52 0.75
CA ALA A 108 -5.99 6.33 -0.39
C ALA A 108 -7.17 5.41 -0.05
N TYR A 109 -6.91 4.29 0.64
CA TYR A 109 -7.98 3.39 1.09
C TYR A 109 -8.98 4.10 2.01
N ARG A 110 -8.53 4.90 2.97
CA ARG A 110 -9.39 5.68 3.86
C ARG A 110 -10.25 6.66 3.06
N ILE A 111 -9.68 7.36 2.08
CA ILE A 111 -10.41 8.31 1.24
C ILE A 111 -11.48 7.57 0.43
N PHE A 112 -11.12 6.52 -0.27
CA PHE A 112 -12.06 5.80 -1.12
C PHE A 112 -13.14 5.10 -0.29
N LYS A 113 -12.77 4.37 0.75
CA LYS A 113 -13.72 3.61 1.56
C LYS A 113 -14.67 4.50 2.35
N TYR A 114 -14.15 5.50 3.05
CA TYR A 114 -14.95 6.29 3.98
C TYR A 114 -15.49 7.58 3.39
N MET A 115 -14.75 8.26 2.51
CA MET A 115 -15.20 9.52 1.94
C MET A 115 -15.95 9.33 0.63
N MET A 116 -15.56 8.36 -0.18
CA MET A 116 -16.25 8.06 -1.43
C MET A 116 -17.47 7.16 -1.21
N GLU A 117 -17.27 6.02 -0.56
CA GLU A 117 -18.32 5.00 -0.39
C GLU A 117 -19.27 5.31 0.77
N LYS A 118 -18.73 5.59 1.98
CA LYS A 118 -19.55 5.70 3.20
C LYS A 118 -20.19 7.05 3.42
N GLN A 119 -19.64 8.15 2.92
CA GLN A 119 -20.23 9.49 3.06
C GLN A 119 -21.41 9.74 2.14
N GLN A 120 -21.70 8.81 1.24
CA GLN A 120 -22.85 8.90 0.30
C GLN A 120 -22.89 10.18 -0.53
N TRP A 121 -21.73 10.80 -0.76
CA TRP A 121 -21.68 12.03 -1.58
C TRP A 121 -22.09 11.80 -3.04
N TRP A 122 -22.07 10.54 -3.49
CA TRP A 122 -22.24 10.14 -4.89
C TRP A 122 -23.41 9.18 -5.09
N GLY A 123 -24.19 8.88 -4.04
CA GLY A 123 -25.17 7.81 -4.06
C GLY A 123 -24.54 6.42 -4.15
N ASP A 124 -25.30 5.47 -4.66
CA ASP A 124 -24.82 4.10 -4.83
C ASP A 124 -23.75 4.02 -5.93
N LEU A 125 -22.60 3.49 -5.61
CA LEU A 125 -21.53 3.24 -6.56
C LEU A 125 -21.75 1.87 -7.24
N PRO A 126 -21.51 1.74 -8.57
CA PRO A 126 -21.63 0.45 -9.27
C PRO A 126 -20.43 -0.50 -9.04
N PHE A 127 -19.60 -0.20 -8.09
CA PHE A 127 -18.42 -0.97 -7.68
C PHE A 127 -18.18 -0.81 -6.18
N ASP A 128 -17.44 -1.73 -5.58
CA ASP A 128 -16.99 -1.62 -4.20
C ASP A 128 -15.50 -1.20 -4.09
N ILE A 129 -15.09 -0.89 -2.87
CA ILE A 129 -13.69 -0.55 -2.55
C ILE A 129 -13.07 -1.71 -1.78
N ALA A 130 -12.17 -2.43 -2.40
CA ALA A 130 -11.42 -3.52 -1.81
C ALA A 130 -10.16 -3.03 -1.08
N ASN A 131 -9.77 -3.72 -0.01
CA ASN A 131 -8.49 -3.49 0.67
C ASN A 131 -7.45 -4.51 0.20
N VAL A 132 -6.25 -4.03 -0.17
CA VAL A 132 -5.18 -4.90 -0.69
C VAL A 132 -4.68 -5.93 0.33
N LEU A 133 -4.67 -5.59 1.62
CA LEU A 133 -4.24 -6.50 2.69
C LEU A 133 -5.33 -7.53 3.02
N GLU A 134 -6.61 -7.10 3.10
CA GLU A 134 -7.75 -8.02 3.27
C GLU A 134 -7.86 -8.99 2.10
N PHE A 135 -7.70 -8.50 0.87
CA PHE A 135 -7.71 -9.30 -0.34
C PHE A 135 -6.64 -10.41 -0.27
N THR A 136 -5.40 -10.03 -0.02
CA THR A 136 -4.27 -10.98 0.02
C THR A 136 -4.38 -11.95 1.19
N ALA A 137 -4.72 -11.47 2.40
CA ALA A 137 -4.93 -12.33 3.55
C ALA A 137 -6.08 -13.33 3.33
N GLY A 138 -7.16 -12.88 2.67
CA GLY A 138 -8.28 -13.75 2.29
C GLY A 138 -7.86 -14.88 1.35
N LEU A 139 -7.01 -14.59 0.37
CA LEU A 139 -6.47 -15.59 -0.55
C LEU A 139 -5.56 -16.61 0.17
N ILE A 140 -4.73 -16.15 1.11
CA ILE A 140 -3.90 -17.03 1.94
C ILE A 140 -4.78 -17.96 2.80
N LYS A 141 -5.78 -17.39 3.50
CA LYS A 141 -6.71 -18.18 4.33
C LYS A 141 -7.46 -19.26 3.54
N LYS A 142 -7.81 -18.96 2.29
CA LYS A 142 -8.49 -19.91 1.38
C LYS A 142 -7.54 -20.91 0.72
N GLY A 143 -6.21 -20.78 0.94
CA GLY A 143 -5.21 -21.61 0.26
C GLY A 143 -5.12 -21.36 -1.24
N ALA A 144 -5.68 -20.24 -1.74
CA ALA A 144 -5.68 -19.89 -3.17
C ALA A 144 -4.28 -19.48 -3.67
N ILE A 145 -3.45 -18.96 -2.79
CA ILE A 145 -2.03 -18.69 -3.04
C ILE A 145 -1.16 -19.38 -1.99
N LYS A 146 0.02 -19.83 -2.41
CA LYS A 146 1.01 -20.45 -1.53
C LYS A 146 2.25 -19.56 -1.45
N LEU A 147 2.76 -19.39 -0.26
CA LEU A 147 3.95 -18.58 0.01
C LEU A 147 5.04 -19.46 0.64
N ASP A 148 6.26 -19.35 0.11
CA ASP A 148 7.44 -19.98 0.67
C ASP A 148 8.19 -18.96 1.53
N LYS A 149 7.97 -18.99 2.82
CA LYS A 149 8.56 -18.07 3.78
C LYS A 149 10.11 -18.15 3.86
N ILE A 150 10.73 -19.26 3.41
CA ILE A 150 12.19 -19.42 3.38
C ILE A 150 12.83 -18.43 2.41
N ARG A 151 12.10 -17.93 1.44
CA ARG A 151 12.56 -16.89 0.51
C ARG A 151 12.71 -15.50 1.14
N ASN A 152 12.15 -15.30 2.35
CA ASN A 152 12.38 -14.13 3.20
C ASN A 152 12.96 -14.60 4.55
N PRO A 153 14.25 -15.02 4.59
CA PRO A 153 14.84 -15.65 5.76
C PRO A 153 15.26 -14.68 6.86
N ASN A 154 15.46 -13.39 6.50
CA ASN A 154 15.95 -12.36 7.41
C ASN A 154 14.88 -11.90 8.39
N PRO A 155 15.27 -11.38 9.58
CA PRO A 155 14.33 -10.82 10.53
C PRO A 155 13.54 -9.64 9.93
N VAL A 156 12.22 -9.75 9.93
CA VAL A 156 11.29 -8.75 9.39
C VAL A 156 10.34 -8.28 10.49
N THR A 157 10.09 -6.98 10.57
CA THR A 157 9.05 -6.41 11.40
C THR A 157 8.00 -5.69 10.57
N TYR A 158 6.85 -5.41 11.16
CA TYR A 158 5.74 -4.73 10.50
C TYR A 158 5.41 -3.41 11.17
N HIS A 159 5.34 -2.34 10.39
CA HIS A 159 4.83 -1.06 10.83
C HIS A 159 3.34 -0.94 10.50
N ASP A 160 2.49 -0.80 11.50
CA ASP A 160 1.07 -0.49 11.31
C ASP A 160 0.87 0.97 10.84
N PRO A 161 0.54 1.26 9.57
CA PRO A 161 0.22 2.61 9.17
C PRO A 161 -1.06 3.10 9.86
N CYS A 162 -1.05 4.33 10.37
CA CYS A 162 -2.16 4.87 11.16
C CYS A 162 -3.50 4.85 10.40
N ASN A 163 -3.49 5.10 9.10
CA ASN A 163 -4.72 5.06 8.30
C ASN A 163 -5.27 3.65 8.12
N PHE A 164 -4.43 2.62 7.99
CA PHE A 164 -4.92 1.23 7.98
C PHE A 164 -5.32 0.77 9.38
N GLY A 165 -4.39 0.80 10.34
CA GLY A 165 -4.63 0.21 11.66
C GLY A 165 -5.64 0.98 12.51
N ARG A 166 -5.42 2.31 12.73
CA ARG A 166 -6.30 3.11 13.60
C ARG A 166 -7.59 3.53 12.92
N SER A 167 -7.50 4.04 11.68
CA SER A 167 -8.67 4.62 11.03
C SER A 167 -9.57 3.59 10.36
N CYS A 168 -9.00 2.49 9.86
CA CYS A 168 -9.74 1.49 9.09
C CYS A 168 -9.82 0.12 9.77
N GLY A 169 -9.15 -0.09 10.92
CA GLY A 169 -9.23 -1.35 11.67
C GLY A 169 -8.49 -2.53 11.02
N ILE A 170 -7.67 -2.30 10.00
CA ILE A 170 -6.89 -3.33 9.30
C ILE A 170 -5.65 -3.67 10.14
N VAL A 171 -5.77 -4.66 11.00
CA VAL A 171 -4.74 -5.04 11.98
C VAL A 171 -4.30 -6.49 11.81
N GLU A 172 -5.24 -7.42 11.70
CA GLU A 172 -4.94 -8.86 11.64
C GLU A 172 -4.45 -9.32 10.27
N GLU A 173 -4.97 -8.72 9.20
CA GLU A 173 -4.68 -9.12 7.81
C GLU A 173 -3.19 -9.03 7.48
N PRO A 174 -2.48 -7.93 7.77
CA PRO A 174 -1.04 -7.88 7.53
C PRO A 174 -0.27 -8.92 8.32
N ARG A 175 -0.70 -9.26 9.52
CA ARG A 175 -0.05 -10.29 10.34
C ARG A 175 -0.18 -11.68 9.75
N ILE A 176 -1.34 -11.99 9.17
CA ILE A 176 -1.56 -13.23 8.43
C ILE A 176 -0.60 -13.32 7.25
N ILE A 177 -0.47 -12.22 6.50
CA ILE A 177 0.44 -12.16 5.34
C ILE A 177 1.89 -12.31 5.79
N MET A 178 2.33 -11.53 6.79
CA MET A 178 3.72 -11.56 7.26
C MET A 178 4.14 -12.91 7.82
N LYS A 179 3.27 -13.57 8.60
CA LYS A 179 3.53 -14.92 9.13
C LYS A 179 3.60 -15.99 8.05
N ALA A 180 2.88 -15.80 6.94
CA ALA A 180 2.91 -16.71 5.80
C ALA A 180 4.11 -16.43 4.87
N ALA A 181 4.53 -15.16 4.74
CA ALA A 181 5.55 -14.74 3.79
C ALA A 181 6.97 -14.71 4.35
N CYS A 182 7.18 -14.63 5.69
CA CYS A 182 8.48 -14.41 6.32
C CYS A 182 8.83 -15.54 7.28
N ALA A 183 10.08 -15.98 7.28
CA ALA A 183 10.56 -17.03 8.18
C ALA A 183 10.72 -16.54 9.63
N ASP A 184 11.20 -15.30 9.81
CA ASP A 184 11.42 -14.65 11.11
C ASP A 184 10.64 -13.33 11.17
N TYR A 185 9.34 -13.42 11.48
CA TYR A 185 8.49 -12.25 11.69
C TYR A 185 8.48 -11.83 13.15
N ARG A 186 8.85 -10.58 13.43
CA ARG A 186 8.95 -10.00 14.77
C ARG A 186 7.97 -8.84 14.93
N GLU A 187 7.05 -8.95 15.88
CA GLU A 187 6.06 -7.91 16.16
C GLU A 187 6.68 -6.72 16.89
N MET A 188 6.27 -5.51 16.55
CA MET A 188 6.59 -4.30 17.32
C MET A 188 5.73 -4.22 18.61
N THR A 189 6.27 -3.61 19.65
CA THR A 189 5.52 -3.33 20.88
C THR A 189 5.59 -1.85 21.23
N PRO A 190 4.43 -1.13 21.35
CA PRO A 190 3.05 -1.58 21.07
C PRO A 190 2.78 -1.74 19.56
N SER A 191 1.72 -2.47 19.20
CA SER A 191 1.34 -2.78 17.81
C SER A 191 -0.13 -2.49 17.55
N GLY A 192 -0.57 -2.70 16.31
CA GLY A 192 -1.95 -2.51 15.87
C GLY A 192 -2.41 -1.07 16.06
N SER A 193 -3.60 -0.87 16.61
CA SER A 193 -4.17 0.46 16.85
C SER A 193 -3.38 1.30 17.86
N LYS A 194 -2.57 0.68 18.71
CA LYS A 194 -1.71 1.36 19.70
C LYS A 194 -0.31 1.67 19.19
N ASN A 195 0.01 1.29 17.95
CA ASN A 195 1.32 1.48 17.35
C ASN A 195 1.73 2.95 17.29
N TRP A 196 3.02 3.23 17.43
CA TRP A 196 3.57 4.58 17.25
C TRP A 196 3.53 4.99 15.77
N CYS A 197 3.13 6.23 15.50
CA CYS A 197 3.16 6.82 14.17
C CYS A 197 4.60 6.94 13.64
N CYS A 198 4.77 6.85 12.32
CA CYS A 198 6.07 7.12 11.69
C CYS A 198 6.46 8.60 11.71
N GLY A 199 5.48 9.50 11.89
CA GLY A 199 5.71 10.96 11.89
C GLY A 199 5.66 11.64 10.53
N GLY A 200 5.39 10.91 9.43
CA GLY A 200 5.43 11.47 8.06
C GLY A 200 4.08 11.59 7.35
N GLY A 201 2.96 11.35 8.06
CA GLY A 201 1.63 11.39 7.45
C GLY A 201 1.15 12.79 7.05
N GLY A 202 0.04 12.87 6.30
CA GLY A 202 -0.59 14.12 5.93
C GLY A 202 0.25 15.05 5.03
N GLY A 203 1.21 14.51 4.27
CA GLY A 203 2.11 15.30 3.44
C GLY A 203 3.37 15.80 4.15
N LEU A 204 3.47 15.65 5.48
CA LEU A 204 4.60 16.13 6.27
C LEU A 204 5.95 15.56 5.80
N SER A 205 5.97 14.33 5.27
CA SER A 205 7.20 13.71 4.76
C SER A 205 7.82 14.45 3.57
N ALA A 206 7.08 15.36 2.93
CA ALA A 206 7.56 16.20 1.83
C ALA A 206 7.99 17.61 2.26
N MET A 207 7.86 17.96 3.56
CA MET A 207 8.18 19.28 4.09
C MET A 207 9.57 19.28 4.71
N ASP A 208 10.53 19.89 4.04
CA ASP A 208 11.92 19.99 4.53
C ASP A 208 12.08 20.94 5.71
N THR A 209 11.22 21.97 5.81
CA THR A 209 11.23 22.94 6.92
C THR A 209 11.03 22.31 8.30
N ILE A 210 10.42 21.13 8.38
CA ILE A 210 10.19 20.38 9.63
C ILE A 210 10.97 19.08 9.69
N LEU A 211 12.01 18.94 8.87
CA LEU A 211 12.80 17.71 8.79
C LEU A 211 13.38 17.32 10.16
N ASP A 212 14.02 18.28 10.85
CA ASP A 212 14.61 18.02 12.17
C ASP A 212 13.55 17.54 13.18
N PHE A 213 12.40 18.20 13.24
CA PHE A 213 11.29 17.75 14.09
C PHE A 213 10.82 16.35 13.74
N ARG A 214 10.69 16.04 12.44
CA ARG A 214 10.27 14.69 12.01
C ARG A 214 11.27 13.60 12.40
N MET A 215 12.57 13.91 12.31
CA MET A 215 13.64 12.94 12.60
C MET A 215 13.84 12.76 14.12
N ASN A 216 13.91 13.84 14.86
CA ASN A 216 14.36 13.83 16.25
C ASN A 216 13.23 13.85 17.29
N VAL A 217 12.00 14.17 16.89
CA VAL A 217 10.85 14.23 17.80
C VAL A 217 9.74 13.27 17.35
N ALA A 218 9.12 13.53 16.21
CA ALA A 218 7.94 12.78 15.77
C ALA A 218 8.25 11.30 15.46
N GLY A 219 9.39 11.02 14.81
CA GLY A 219 9.82 9.68 14.43
C GLY A 219 10.62 8.91 15.50
N LYS A 220 11.08 9.59 16.56
CA LYS A 220 11.98 9.01 17.55
C LYS A 220 11.47 7.72 18.17
N LYS A 221 10.24 7.72 18.66
CA LYS A 221 9.61 6.53 19.28
C LYS A 221 9.49 5.37 18.30
N LYS A 222 9.23 5.66 17.05
CA LYS A 222 9.18 4.62 15.99
C LYS A 222 10.57 4.03 15.73
N THR A 223 11.60 4.87 15.70
CA THR A 223 12.99 4.42 15.52
C THR A 223 13.43 3.50 16.67
N GLU A 224 13.14 3.88 17.93
CA GLU A 224 13.39 3.06 19.11
C GLU A 224 12.68 1.70 19.00
N GLN A 225 11.40 1.71 18.65
CA GLN A 225 10.57 0.52 18.48
C GLN A 225 11.11 -0.44 17.38
N ILE A 226 11.57 0.09 16.25
CA ILE A 226 12.20 -0.72 15.20
C ILE A 226 13.48 -1.37 15.73
N LYS A 227 14.33 -0.59 16.41
CA LYS A 227 15.59 -1.08 17.00
C LYS A 227 15.36 -2.21 17.97
N GLU A 228 14.34 -2.14 18.81
CA GLU A 228 13.98 -3.15 19.80
C GLU A 228 13.62 -4.51 19.18
N THR A 229 13.08 -4.52 17.95
CA THR A 229 12.76 -5.78 17.26
C THR A 229 14.00 -6.54 16.77
N GLY A 230 15.13 -5.84 16.57
CA GLY A 230 16.32 -6.40 15.92
C GLY A 230 16.07 -6.84 14.48
N ALA A 231 15.01 -6.33 13.84
CA ALA A 231 14.71 -6.64 12.43
C ALA A 231 15.64 -5.87 11.49
N THR A 232 15.96 -6.50 10.36
CA THR A 232 16.75 -5.90 9.25
C THR A 232 15.89 -5.38 8.12
N PHE A 233 14.58 -5.62 8.20
CA PHE A 233 13.59 -5.12 7.24
C PHE A 233 12.30 -4.71 7.96
N VAL A 234 11.73 -3.57 7.55
CA VAL A 234 10.42 -3.10 8.00
C VAL A 234 9.44 -3.12 6.83
N ALA A 235 8.42 -3.95 6.92
CA ALA A 235 7.30 -3.93 6.00
C ALA A 235 6.31 -2.84 6.42
N ALA A 236 6.08 -1.86 5.55
CA ALA A 236 5.20 -0.72 5.80
C ALA A 236 4.28 -0.48 4.59
N PRO A 237 3.02 -0.94 4.62
CA PRO A 237 2.10 -0.81 3.48
C PRO A 237 1.54 0.61 3.36
N CYS A 238 2.40 1.60 3.23
CA CYS A 238 2.02 3.00 3.02
C CYS A 238 3.20 3.78 2.44
N ALA A 239 3.04 4.37 1.25
CA ALA A 239 4.10 5.11 0.56
C ALA A 239 4.69 6.24 1.42
N ASN A 240 3.86 7.01 2.14
CA ASN A 240 4.34 8.04 3.05
C ASN A 240 5.14 7.47 4.23
N CYS A 241 4.70 6.32 4.78
CA CYS A 241 5.44 5.66 5.86
C CYS A 241 6.77 5.10 5.34
N LYS A 242 6.79 4.47 4.15
CA LYS A 242 8.03 3.99 3.54
C LYS A 242 9.05 5.12 3.40
N ARG A 243 8.65 6.25 2.81
CA ARG A 243 9.52 7.44 2.69
C ARG A 243 10.03 7.93 4.06
N GLN A 244 9.14 8.13 5.03
CA GLN A 244 9.51 8.62 6.35
C GLN A 244 10.44 7.65 7.10
N LEU A 245 10.14 6.36 7.07
CA LEU A 245 10.95 5.34 7.74
C LEU A 245 12.34 5.21 7.09
N THR A 246 12.44 5.31 5.76
CA THR A 246 13.73 5.34 5.07
C THR A 246 14.58 6.52 5.55
N GLN A 247 14.00 7.74 5.60
CA GLN A 247 14.71 8.91 6.12
C GLN A 247 15.12 8.75 7.59
N LEU A 248 14.28 8.11 8.43
CA LEU A 248 14.64 7.81 9.83
C LEU A 248 15.81 6.83 9.92
N MET A 249 15.83 5.77 9.12
CA MET A 249 16.92 4.80 9.13
C MET A 249 18.24 5.45 8.68
N GLU A 250 18.20 6.28 7.64
CA GLU A 250 19.36 7.04 7.17
C GLU A 250 19.87 8.02 8.22
N HIS A 251 18.95 8.83 8.80
CA HIS A 251 19.28 9.84 9.81
C HIS A 251 19.93 9.23 11.07
N HIS A 252 19.34 8.13 11.55
CA HIS A 252 19.83 7.44 12.75
C HIS A 252 20.89 6.37 12.46
N LYS A 253 21.40 6.29 11.21
CA LYS A 253 22.43 5.34 10.77
C LYS A 253 22.13 3.88 11.10
N MET A 254 20.88 3.49 10.90
CA MET A 254 20.40 2.12 11.10
C MET A 254 20.43 1.34 9.79
N ASP A 255 21.08 0.18 9.77
CA ASP A 255 21.09 -0.72 8.60
C ASP A 255 19.81 -1.57 8.56
N VAL A 256 18.69 -0.91 8.30
CA VAL A 256 17.35 -1.52 8.19
C VAL A 256 16.71 -1.10 6.89
N LYS A 257 16.33 -2.06 6.06
CA LYS A 257 15.65 -1.83 4.80
C LYS A 257 14.16 -1.57 5.03
N ILE A 258 13.58 -0.70 4.21
CA ILE A 258 12.15 -0.38 4.26
C ILE A 258 11.50 -0.79 2.94
N GLY A 259 10.36 -1.46 3.02
CA GLY A 259 9.57 -1.86 1.86
C GLY A 259 8.11 -2.09 2.21
N GLY A 260 7.39 -2.73 1.29
CA GLY A 260 5.98 -3.07 1.44
C GLY A 260 5.74 -4.48 2.00
N VAL A 261 4.50 -4.77 2.35
CA VAL A 261 4.05 -6.13 2.67
C VAL A 261 4.08 -6.99 1.41
N HIS A 262 3.68 -6.42 0.27
CA HIS A 262 3.68 -7.14 -1.01
C HIS A 262 5.07 -7.34 -1.60
N ASP A 263 6.12 -6.66 -1.11
CA ASP A 263 7.52 -7.02 -1.40
C ASP A 263 7.82 -8.42 -0.87
N MET A 264 7.37 -8.70 0.36
CA MET A 264 7.53 -10.03 0.97
C MET A 264 6.71 -11.09 0.23
N VAL A 265 5.49 -10.74 -0.20
CA VAL A 265 4.65 -11.63 -1.01
C VAL A 265 5.28 -11.87 -2.39
N PHE A 266 5.81 -10.84 -3.05
CA PHE A 266 6.47 -10.95 -4.35
C PHE A 266 7.62 -11.96 -4.32
N ASN A 267 8.42 -11.92 -3.27
CA ASN A 267 9.52 -12.86 -3.07
C ASN A 267 9.03 -14.28 -2.75
N ALA A 268 8.05 -14.39 -1.85
CA ALA A 268 7.61 -15.67 -1.29
C ALA A 268 6.64 -16.46 -2.17
N ILE A 269 5.89 -15.80 -3.06
CA ILE A 269 4.82 -16.47 -3.82
C ILE A 269 5.40 -17.56 -4.76
N ILE A 270 4.83 -18.75 -4.65
CA ILE A 270 5.18 -19.91 -5.49
C ILE A 270 4.28 -19.88 -6.72
N LEU A 271 4.90 -20.00 -7.90
CA LEU A 271 4.23 -20.09 -9.19
C LEU A 271 3.73 -21.53 -9.44
#